data_554e5ded2b3cbdda6882f156c190d7bb
#
_entry.id   554e5ded2b3cbdda6882f156c190d7bb
#
_cell.length_a   1.000
_cell.length_b   1.000
_cell.length_c   1.000
_cell.angle_alpha   90.00
_cell.angle_beta   90.00
_cell.angle_gamma   90.00
#
_symmetry.space_group_name_H-M   'P 1'
#
loop_
_entity.id
_entity.type
_entity.pdbx_description
1 polymer ?
#
loop_
_entity_poly.entity_id
_entity_poly.type
_entity_poly.pdbx_seq_one_letter_code
_entity_poly.pdbx_strand_id
1 'polypeptide(L)'
;MNTIIILLSFVTLSYSLVPNKPTTPIPNIYKRDLMNKILLTSVGTSCGPLLIGYLDMFAPPVSKSTGTGINAKDKLGNNVLAKDWVKEHPFPTRSLVEGLKGDAHYLISTKDNTLESFALNAVCTHLGCVVPWNPSENKFMCPCHGSQYNDQGKVVRGPAPKSLALAHVSLENDNVILSPWTETDFRTNESPWWL
;
A
#
# COMPACT_ATOMS: atom_id res chain seq x y z
N MET A 1 -3.10 -6.00 -19.69
CA MET A 1 -3.82 -6.53 -20.86
C MET A 1 -5.33 -6.61 -20.64
N ASN A 2 -5.83 -6.67 -19.41
CA ASN A 2 -7.28 -6.78 -19.12
C ASN A 2 -8.06 -5.46 -19.13
N THR A 3 -7.40 -4.31 -18.94
CA THR A 3 -8.06 -2.98 -18.86
C THR A 3 -8.55 -2.48 -20.23
N ILE A 4 -7.86 -2.85 -21.30
CA ILE A 4 -8.23 -2.45 -22.68
C ILE A 4 -9.50 -3.20 -23.13
N ILE A 5 -9.69 -4.44 -22.69
CA ILE A 5 -10.86 -5.27 -23.05
C ILE A 5 -12.15 -4.74 -22.41
N ILE A 6 -12.06 -4.20 -21.18
CA ILE A 6 -13.22 -3.62 -20.48
C ILE A 6 -13.69 -2.32 -21.15
N LEU A 7 -12.76 -1.47 -21.61
CA LEU A 7 -13.10 -0.24 -22.34
C LEU A 7 -13.76 -0.52 -23.69
N LEU A 8 -13.31 -1.56 -24.41
CA LEU A 8 -13.93 -1.98 -25.67
C LEU A 8 -15.34 -2.57 -25.47
N SER A 9 -15.60 -3.25 -24.35
CA SER A 9 -16.94 -3.78 -24.05
C SER A 9 -17.94 -2.67 -23.68
N PHE A 10 -17.50 -1.59 -23.04
CA PHE A 10 -18.38 -0.43 -22.76
C PHE A 10 -18.75 0.33 -24.02
N VAL A 11 -17.84 0.44 -24.99
CA VAL A 11 -18.13 1.11 -26.28
C VAL A 11 -19.13 0.27 -27.10
N THR A 12 -19.07 -1.07 -27.03
CA THR A 12 -20.02 -1.92 -27.75
C THR A 12 -21.43 -1.96 -27.12
N LEU A 13 -21.50 -1.81 -25.77
CA LEU A 13 -22.79 -1.77 -25.06
C LEU A 13 -23.57 -0.47 -25.34
N SER A 14 -22.87 0.63 -25.64
CA SER A 14 -23.50 1.90 -26.00
C SER A 14 -24.19 1.88 -27.36
N TYR A 15 -23.83 0.95 -28.25
CA TYR A 15 -24.47 0.78 -29.57
C TYR A 15 -25.81 0.09 -29.51
N SER A 16 -26.13 -0.67 -28.47
CA SER A 16 -27.39 -1.39 -28.34
C SER A 16 -28.58 -0.57 -27.82
N LEU A 17 -28.32 0.68 -27.39
CA LEU A 17 -29.35 1.58 -26.88
C LEU A 17 -29.79 2.66 -27.87
N VAL A 18 -29.44 2.54 -29.15
CA VAL A 18 -29.93 3.47 -30.17
C VAL A 18 -31.42 3.20 -30.42
N PRO A 19 -32.31 4.17 -30.14
CA PRO A 19 -33.75 3.98 -30.34
C PRO A 19 -34.08 3.77 -31.82
N ASN A 20 -35.13 2.99 -32.07
CA ASN A 20 -35.63 2.59 -33.35
C ASN A 20 -35.49 3.63 -34.47
N LYS A 21 -34.93 3.19 -35.57
CA LYS A 21 -34.71 3.93 -36.81
C LYS A 21 -35.97 4.70 -37.20
N PRO A 22 -35.90 6.04 -37.39
CA PRO A 22 -37.05 6.80 -37.86
C PRO A 22 -37.53 6.31 -39.21
N THR A 23 -38.82 6.11 -39.37
CA THR A 23 -39.46 5.55 -40.57
C THR A 23 -39.51 6.52 -41.78
N THR A 24 -39.06 7.78 -41.60
CA THR A 24 -38.95 8.77 -42.69
C THR A 24 -37.53 8.81 -43.24
N PRO A 25 -37.33 8.78 -44.57
CA PRO A 25 -36.00 8.85 -45.15
C PRO A 25 -35.40 10.25 -44.87
N ILE A 26 -34.38 10.27 -44.01
CA ILE A 26 -33.65 11.52 -43.72
C ILE A 26 -32.68 11.78 -44.86
N PRO A 27 -32.77 12.95 -45.56
CA PRO A 27 -31.82 13.29 -46.61
C PRO A 27 -30.37 13.31 -46.01
N ASN A 28 -29.43 12.62 -46.68
CA ASN A 28 -28.01 12.55 -46.30
C ASN A 28 -27.67 11.77 -45.00
N ILE A 29 -28.28 10.59 -44.77
CA ILE A 29 -27.92 9.71 -43.68
C ILE A 29 -26.41 9.45 -43.63
N TYR A 30 -25.75 9.26 -44.78
CA TYR A 30 -24.33 9.03 -44.89
C TYR A 30 -23.50 10.26 -44.36
N LYS A 31 -23.87 11.46 -44.64
CA LYS A 31 -23.20 12.68 -44.12
C LYS A 31 -23.35 12.79 -42.59
N ARG A 32 -24.53 12.48 -42.06
CA ARG A 32 -24.76 12.51 -40.62
C ARG A 32 -23.96 11.43 -39.90
N ASP A 33 -23.87 10.21 -40.43
CA ASP A 33 -23.10 9.12 -39.90
C ASP A 33 -21.59 9.47 -39.92
N LEU A 34 -21.12 10.02 -41.03
CA LEU A 34 -19.74 10.51 -41.16
C LEU A 34 -19.43 11.62 -40.13
N MET A 35 -20.30 12.59 -39.98
CA MET A 35 -20.11 13.68 -39.00
C MET A 35 -20.13 13.15 -37.56
N ASN A 36 -21.01 12.22 -37.23
CA ASN A 36 -21.05 11.60 -35.92
C ASN A 36 -19.75 10.81 -35.63
N LYS A 37 -19.22 10.09 -36.60
CA LYS A 37 -17.92 9.40 -36.48
C LYS A 37 -16.78 10.36 -36.28
N ILE A 38 -16.73 11.47 -37.00
CA ILE A 38 -15.70 12.51 -36.85
C ILE A 38 -15.80 13.15 -35.45
N LEU A 39 -17.00 13.48 -34.97
CA LEU A 39 -17.23 14.02 -33.64
C LEU A 39 -16.81 13.05 -32.55
N LEU A 40 -17.21 11.79 -32.64
CA LEU A 40 -16.83 10.75 -31.67
C LEU A 40 -15.33 10.53 -31.63
N THR A 41 -14.66 10.50 -32.78
CA THR A 41 -13.20 10.35 -32.84
C THR A 41 -12.49 11.57 -32.30
N SER A 42 -12.96 12.80 -32.62
CA SER A 42 -12.32 14.04 -32.11
C SER A 42 -12.47 14.17 -30.59
N VAL A 43 -13.64 13.86 -30.03
CA VAL A 43 -13.87 13.86 -28.57
C VAL A 43 -13.05 12.74 -27.91
N GLY A 44 -13.02 11.55 -28.50
CA GLY A 44 -12.23 10.42 -27.98
C GLY A 44 -10.74 10.71 -27.94
N THR A 45 -10.18 11.37 -28.95
CA THR A 45 -8.75 11.70 -28.98
C THR A 45 -8.39 12.85 -28.06
N SER A 46 -9.27 13.84 -27.86
CA SER A 46 -9.00 14.97 -26.98
C SER A 46 -9.26 14.66 -25.50
N CYS A 47 -10.36 13.97 -25.19
CA CYS A 47 -10.75 13.69 -23.80
C CYS A 47 -10.22 12.37 -23.27
N GLY A 48 -9.90 11.40 -24.13
CA GLY A 48 -9.43 10.07 -23.74
C GLY A 48 -8.16 10.11 -22.89
N PRO A 49 -7.08 10.77 -23.32
CA PRO A 49 -5.86 10.91 -22.53
C PRO A 49 -6.06 11.60 -21.18
N LEU A 50 -6.91 12.62 -21.13
CA LEU A 50 -7.24 13.33 -19.88
C LEU A 50 -8.01 12.45 -18.91
N LEU A 51 -8.93 11.63 -19.42
CA LEU A 51 -9.71 10.71 -18.61
C LEU A 51 -8.85 9.56 -18.07
N ILE A 52 -7.91 9.06 -18.87
CA ILE A 52 -6.93 8.07 -18.44
C ILE A 52 -6.04 8.64 -17.34
N GLY A 53 -5.47 9.83 -17.54
CA GLY A 53 -4.63 10.49 -16.52
C GLY A 53 -5.40 10.79 -15.22
N TYR A 54 -6.68 11.16 -15.34
CA TYR A 54 -7.55 11.34 -14.18
C TYR A 54 -7.80 10.03 -13.43
N LEU A 55 -8.05 8.94 -14.14
CA LEU A 55 -8.25 7.61 -13.53
C LEU A 55 -6.96 7.06 -12.91
N ASP A 56 -5.80 7.31 -13.52
CA ASP A 56 -4.50 6.93 -12.97
C ASP A 56 -4.21 7.62 -11.62
N MET A 57 -4.75 8.82 -11.41
CA MET A 57 -4.62 9.53 -10.13
C MET A 57 -5.30 8.80 -8.97
N PHE A 58 -6.34 8.00 -9.25
CA PHE A 58 -7.02 7.17 -8.23
C PHE A 58 -6.50 5.73 -8.19
N ALA A 59 -5.64 5.35 -9.13
CA ALA A 59 -4.99 4.05 -9.07
C ALA A 59 -3.89 4.10 -8.00
N PRO A 60 -3.86 3.16 -7.04
CA PRO A 60 -2.76 3.09 -6.10
C PRO A 60 -1.46 2.87 -6.89
N PRO A 61 -0.37 3.55 -6.52
CA PRO A 61 0.91 3.36 -7.19
C PRO A 61 1.28 1.88 -7.12
N VAL A 62 1.32 1.24 -8.28
CA VAL A 62 1.82 -0.14 -8.39
C VAL A 62 3.32 -0.06 -8.20
N SER A 63 3.80 -0.20 -6.98
CA SER A 63 5.21 -0.41 -6.72
C SER A 63 5.61 -1.71 -7.44
N LYS A 64 6.36 -1.59 -8.52
CA LYS A 64 7.03 -2.74 -9.14
C LYS A 64 8.15 -3.18 -8.19
N SER A 65 7.78 -3.88 -7.10
CA SER A 65 8.76 -4.65 -6.35
C SER A 65 9.07 -5.88 -7.20
N THR A 66 10.16 -5.85 -7.91
CA THR A 66 10.75 -7.01 -8.60
C THR A 66 11.33 -8.03 -7.62
N GLY A 67 11.17 -7.80 -6.32
CA GLY A 67 11.62 -8.67 -5.24
C GLY A 67 10.50 -8.85 -4.20
N THR A 68 10.64 -9.85 -3.36
CA THR A 68 9.71 -10.16 -2.26
C THR A 68 9.69 -9.09 -1.15
N GLY A 69 10.45 -7.98 -1.27
CA GLY A 69 10.56 -6.91 -0.29
C GLY A 69 10.55 -5.51 -0.87
N ILE A 70 10.38 -4.52 -0.03
CA ILE A 70 10.44 -3.09 -0.35
C ILE A 70 11.51 -2.40 0.50
N ASN A 71 12.15 -1.35 -0.05
CA ASN A 71 13.05 -0.52 0.73
C ASN A 71 12.27 0.22 1.83
N ALA A 72 12.75 0.13 3.07
CA ALA A 72 12.28 0.97 4.14
C ALA A 72 12.62 2.43 3.85
N LYS A 73 11.70 3.35 4.10
CA LYS A 73 11.90 4.77 3.87
C LYS A 73 11.80 5.57 5.17
N ASP A 74 12.62 6.60 5.25
CA ASP A 74 12.57 7.56 6.34
C ASP A 74 11.37 8.54 6.18
N LYS A 75 11.22 9.45 7.13
CA LYS A 75 10.18 10.50 7.12
C LYS A 75 10.29 11.49 5.93
N LEU A 76 11.41 11.49 5.21
CA LEU A 76 11.65 12.32 4.04
C LEU A 76 11.45 11.54 2.73
N GLY A 77 11.19 10.23 2.82
CA GLY A 77 11.03 9.33 1.67
C GLY A 77 12.35 8.78 1.11
N ASN A 78 13.49 9.00 1.80
CA ASN A 78 14.77 8.43 1.40
C ASN A 78 14.88 6.98 1.87
N ASN A 79 15.64 6.17 1.15
CA ASN A 79 15.93 4.80 1.58
C ASN A 79 16.73 4.81 2.89
N VAL A 80 16.35 3.96 3.82
CA VAL A 80 17.04 3.79 5.10
C VAL A 80 18.31 2.95 4.89
N LEU A 81 19.46 3.52 5.25
CA LEU A 81 20.74 2.83 5.30
C LEU A 81 20.97 2.30 6.71
N ALA A 82 21.24 1.00 6.85
CA ALA A 82 21.30 0.33 8.15
C ALA A 82 22.37 0.93 9.08
N LYS A 83 23.57 1.22 8.54
CA LYS A 83 24.68 1.76 9.32
C LYS A 83 24.39 3.16 9.86
N ASP A 84 23.81 4.03 9.03
CA ASP A 84 23.51 5.41 9.44
C ASP A 84 22.31 5.43 10.39
N TRP A 85 21.31 4.58 10.10
CA TRP A 85 20.13 4.45 10.94
C TRP A 85 20.45 4.03 12.37
N VAL A 86 21.31 3.02 12.56
CA VAL A 86 21.68 2.54 13.90
C VAL A 86 22.50 3.58 14.66
N LYS A 87 23.33 4.39 13.98
CA LYS A 87 24.07 5.51 14.63
C LYS A 87 23.13 6.59 15.14
N GLU A 88 22.08 6.92 14.35
CA GLU A 88 21.10 7.93 14.75
C GLU A 88 20.10 7.40 15.79
N HIS A 89 19.85 6.09 15.79
CA HIS A 89 18.87 5.43 16.64
C HIS A 89 19.52 4.26 17.42
N PRO A 90 20.43 4.56 18.38
CA PRO A 90 21.11 3.52 19.15
C PRO A 90 20.15 2.74 20.04
N PHE A 91 20.56 1.52 20.44
CA PHE A 91 19.80 0.73 21.43
C PHE A 91 19.51 1.55 22.72
N PRO A 92 18.33 1.47 23.30
CA PRO A 92 17.19 0.59 23.00
C PRO A 92 16.10 1.25 22.12
N THR A 93 16.49 2.05 21.15
CA THR A 93 15.55 2.85 20.36
C THR A 93 14.73 1.98 19.41
N ARG A 94 13.47 2.34 19.26
CA ARG A 94 12.54 1.82 18.25
C ARG A 94 12.06 3.00 17.43
N SER A 95 12.39 3.01 16.15
CA SER A 95 12.14 4.16 15.27
C SER A 95 11.25 3.77 14.10
N LEU A 96 10.37 4.68 13.74
CA LEU A 96 9.40 4.48 12.66
C LEU A 96 10.02 4.71 11.29
N VAL A 97 9.70 3.82 10.38
CA VAL A 97 9.96 3.93 8.94
C VAL A 97 8.68 3.64 8.16
N GLU A 98 8.59 4.10 6.94
CA GLU A 98 7.57 3.65 6.00
C GLU A 98 7.99 2.28 5.46
N GLY A 99 7.09 1.32 5.56
CA GLY A 99 7.33 -0.07 5.16
C GLY A 99 6.28 -0.64 4.24
N LEU A 100 5.95 -1.92 4.44
CA LEU A 100 5.02 -2.68 3.60
C LEU A 100 3.67 -1.96 3.47
N LYS A 101 3.15 -1.88 2.25
CA LYS A 101 1.86 -1.24 1.92
C LYS A 101 1.78 0.26 2.26
N GLY A 102 2.94 0.92 2.53
CA GLY A 102 2.99 2.30 3.01
C GLY A 102 2.70 2.47 4.50
N ASP A 103 2.52 1.38 5.25
CA ASP A 103 2.29 1.43 6.68
C ASP A 103 3.57 1.79 7.44
N ALA A 104 3.41 2.42 8.60
CA ALA A 104 4.50 2.67 9.53
C ALA A 104 4.97 1.36 10.18
N HIS A 105 6.28 1.14 10.17
CA HIS A 105 6.93 -0.01 10.79
C HIS A 105 8.01 0.46 11.76
N TYR A 106 8.20 -0.27 12.85
CA TYR A 106 9.29 -0.04 13.77
C TYR A 106 10.50 -0.89 13.38
N LEU A 107 11.63 -0.23 13.13
CA LEU A 107 12.94 -0.86 13.16
C LEU A 107 13.47 -0.84 14.59
N ILE A 108 14.04 -1.96 15.01
CA ILE A 108 14.51 -2.20 16.38
C ILE A 108 16.02 -2.34 16.35
N SER A 109 16.71 -1.45 17.05
CA SER A 109 18.17 -1.51 17.20
C SER A 109 18.55 -2.47 18.32
N THR A 110 19.54 -3.34 18.06
CA THR A 110 20.10 -4.30 19.03
C THR A 110 21.26 -3.69 19.81
N LYS A 111 21.69 -4.36 20.88
CA LYS A 111 22.86 -3.97 21.67
C LYS A 111 24.17 -3.98 20.88
N ASP A 112 24.23 -4.79 19.83
CA ASP A 112 25.41 -4.96 18.98
C ASP A 112 25.49 -3.92 17.86
N ASN A 113 24.71 -2.84 17.96
CA ASN A 113 24.58 -1.81 16.91
C ASN A 113 24.20 -2.38 15.54
N THR A 114 23.29 -3.33 15.54
CA THR A 114 22.65 -3.89 14.35
C THR A 114 21.14 -3.73 14.43
N LEU A 115 20.42 -4.04 13.37
CA LEU A 115 18.97 -4.13 13.37
C LEU A 115 18.53 -5.56 13.69
N GLU A 116 17.39 -5.69 14.37
CA GLU A 116 16.71 -6.97 14.51
C GLU A 116 16.30 -7.55 13.14
N SER A 117 16.21 -8.87 13.06
CA SER A 117 15.78 -9.56 11.82
C SER A 117 14.30 -9.38 11.50
N PHE A 118 13.56 -8.73 12.38
CA PHE A 118 12.14 -8.43 12.21
C PHE A 118 11.83 -6.96 12.49
N ALA A 119 10.79 -6.47 11.83
CA ALA A 119 10.16 -5.19 12.08
C ALA A 119 8.72 -5.39 12.54
N LEU A 120 8.19 -4.42 13.27
CA LEU A 120 6.82 -4.43 13.77
C LEU A 120 5.98 -3.43 13.00
N ASN A 121 4.86 -3.85 12.41
CA ASN A 121 3.88 -2.91 11.89
C ASN A 121 3.31 -2.10 13.08
N ALA A 122 3.36 -0.78 12.98
CA ALA A 122 2.95 0.11 14.06
C ALA A 122 1.43 0.26 14.18
N VAL A 123 0.66 -0.39 13.33
CA VAL A 123 -0.81 -0.26 13.27
C VAL A 123 -1.48 -1.14 14.32
N CYS A 124 -2.23 -0.51 15.21
CA CYS A 124 -2.99 -1.18 16.26
C CYS A 124 -4.06 -2.12 15.67
N THR A 125 -4.08 -3.37 16.11
CA THR A 125 -5.02 -4.38 15.63
C THR A 125 -6.45 -4.20 16.12
N HIS A 126 -6.70 -3.19 16.98
CA HIS A 126 -8.06 -2.85 17.40
C HIS A 126 -8.79 -2.05 16.32
N LEU A 127 -8.36 -0.83 16.01
CA LEU A 127 -9.01 0.09 15.07
C LEU A 127 -8.00 0.90 14.22
N GLY A 128 -6.79 0.43 14.04
CA GLY A 128 -5.85 1.00 13.08
C GLY A 128 -5.05 2.23 13.53
N CYS A 129 -5.09 2.61 14.82
CA CYS A 129 -4.24 3.71 15.31
C CYS A 129 -2.76 3.34 15.27
N VAL A 130 -1.88 4.29 14.97
CA VAL A 130 -0.43 4.09 15.13
C VAL A 130 -0.10 4.02 16.63
N VAL A 131 0.64 2.98 17.03
CA VAL A 131 0.96 2.70 18.43
C VAL A 131 2.35 3.22 18.75
N PRO A 132 2.52 4.28 19.55
CA PRO A 132 3.82 4.77 19.96
C PRO A 132 4.54 3.80 20.92
N TRP A 133 5.88 3.81 20.85
CA TRP A 133 6.73 3.16 21.82
C TRP A 133 6.88 4.03 23.08
N ASN A 134 6.65 3.44 24.23
CA ASN A 134 6.89 4.09 25.53
C ASN A 134 8.12 3.47 26.22
N PRO A 135 9.27 4.16 26.22
CA PRO A 135 10.51 3.63 26.80
C PRO A 135 10.41 3.40 28.32
N SER A 136 9.66 4.23 29.05
CA SER A 136 9.54 4.11 30.51
C SER A 136 8.77 2.86 30.93
N GLU A 137 7.79 2.44 30.14
CA GLU A 137 7.00 1.23 30.39
C GLU A 137 7.55 0.01 29.65
N ASN A 138 8.54 0.19 28.78
CA ASN A 138 9.06 -0.84 27.87
C ASN A 138 7.95 -1.54 27.07
N LYS A 139 7.00 -0.75 26.57
CA LYS A 139 5.80 -1.23 25.86
C LYS A 139 5.39 -0.30 24.73
N PHE A 140 4.72 -0.87 23.74
CA PHE A 140 3.94 -0.09 22.80
C PHE A 140 2.55 0.15 23.40
N MET A 141 2.10 1.40 23.43
CA MET A 141 0.85 1.79 24.08
C MET A 141 -0.03 2.57 23.12
N CYS A 142 -1.15 1.99 22.75
CA CYS A 142 -2.10 2.63 21.83
C CYS A 142 -2.84 3.77 22.55
N PRO A 143 -2.74 5.02 22.07
CA PRO A 143 -3.36 6.17 22.73
C PRO A 143 -4.88 6.21 22.56
N CYS A 144 -5.42 5.50 21.56
CA CYS A 144 -6.84 5.56 21.24
C CYS A 144 -7.72 4.86 22.30
N HIS A 145 -7.39 3.62 22.68
CA HIS A 145 -8.19 2.83 23.60
C HIS A 145 -7.36 2.02 24.61
N GLY A 146 -6.06 2.35 24.75
CA GLY A 146 -5.20 1.78 25.78
C GLY A 146 -4.73 0.35 25.56
N SER A 147 -4.80 -0.18 24.34
CA SER A 147 -4.18 -1.48 24.03
C SER A 147 -2.67 -1.40 24.25
N GLN A 148 -2.09 -2.46 24.82
CA GLN A 148 -0.66 -2.53 25.11
C GLN A 148 -0.04 -3.76 24.48
N TYR A 149 1.20 -3.58 24.02
CA TYR A 149 2.02 -4.65 23.45
C TYR A 149 3.40 -4.61 24.12
N ASN A 150 4.00 -5.76 24.28
CA ASN A 150 5.36 -5.85 24.83
C ASN A 150 6.38 -5.30 23.81
N ASP A 151 7.66 -5.38 24.17
CA ASP A 151 8.81 -4.95 23.37
C ASP A 151 8.97 -5.68 22.03
N GLN A 152 8.37 -6.86 21.87
CA GLN A 152 8.31 -7.64 20.63
C GLN A 152 6.96 -7.45 19.88
N GLY A 153 6.10 -6.54 20.32
CA GLY A 153 4.80 -6.31 19.71
C GLY A 153 3.74 -7.38 19.98
N LYS A 154 3.97 -8.31 20.97
CA LYS A 154 2.94 -9.24 21.42
C LYS A 154 1.90 -8.49 22.26
N VAL A 155 0.62 -8.69 21.99
CA VAL A 155 -0.46 -8.08 22.78
C VAL A 155 -0.42 -8.59 24.22
N VAL A 156 -0.43 -7.64 25.18
CA VAL A 156 -0.42 -7.93 26.63
C VAL A 156 -1.65 -7.36 27.33
N ARG A 157 -2.33 -6.37 26.71
CA ARG A 157 -3.57 -5.78 27.21
C ARG A 157 -4.45 -5.34 26.05
N GLY A 158 -5.72 -5.76 26.08
CA GLY A 158 -6.75 -5.32 25.11
C GLY A 158 -7.14 -3.85 25.24
N PRO A 159 -8.03 -3.38 24.35
CA PRO A 159 -9.00 -4.15 23.55
C PRO A 159 -8.46 -4.78 22.24
N ALA A 160 -7.22 -4.57 21.86
CA ALA A 160 -6.65 -5.18 20.66
C ALA A 160 -6.70 -6.72 20.73
N PRO A 161 -7.25 -7.40 19.70
CA PRO A 161 -7.44 -8.86 19.72
C PRO A 161 -6.18 -9.65 19.33
N LYS A 162 -5.24 -9.03 18.64
CA LYS A 162 -4.06 -9.68 18.04
C LYS A 162 -2.78 -8.87 18.30
N SER A 163 -1.64 -9.57 18.23
CA SER A 163 -0.31 -8.94 18.27
C SER A 163 -0.07 -8.07 17.02
N LEU A 164 0.87 -7.13 17.08
CA LEU A 164 1.28 -6.34 15.91
C LEU A 164 1.83 -7.26 14.81
N ALA A 165 1.53 -6.95 13.56
CA ALA A 165 2.03 -7.73 12.43
C ALA A 165 3.56 -7.66 12.35
N LEU A 166 4.18 -8.73 11.87
CA LEU A 166 5.62 -8.84 11.65
C LEU A 166 5.96 -8.60 10.18
N ALA A 167 7.16 -8.10 9.96
CA ALA A 167 7.82 -8.08 8.67
C ALA A 167 9.27 -8.56 8.85
N HIS A 168 9.85 -9.21 7.83
CA HIS A 168 11.28 -9.51 7.81
C HIS A 168 12.08 -8.25 7.55
N VAL A 169 13.24 -8.17 8.17
CA VAL A 169 14.26 -7.16 7.90
C VAL A 169 15.45 -7.86 7.24
N SER A 170 15.80 -7.45 6.04
CA SER A 170 17.00 -7.89 5.33
C SER A 170 17.80 -6.68 4.87
N LEU A 171 19.09 -6.90 4.59
CA LEU A 171 19.99 -5.85 4.14
C LEU A 171 20.49 -6.16 2.73
N GLU A 172 20.31 -5.22 1.81
CA GLU A 172 20.89 -5.28 0.47
C GLU A 172 21.70 -4.00 0.19
N ASN A 173 23.00 -4.14 0.04
CA ASN A 173 23.90 -2.99 -0.17
C ASN A 173 23.70 -1.88 0.87
N ASP A 174 23.56 -2.27 2.15
CA ASP A 174 23.29 -1.40 3.30
C ASP A 174 21.87 -0.81 3.35
N ASN A 175 21.03 -0.98 2.32
CA ASN A 175 19.62 -0.61 2.35
C ASN A 175 18.82 -1.61 3.20
N VAL A 176 17.94 -1.09 4.02
CA VAL A 176 17.00 -1.89 4.81
C VAL A 176 15.81 -2.27 3.93
N ILE A 177 15.59 -3.56 3.76
CA ILE A 177 14.48 -4.11 3.00
C ILE A 177 13.51 -4.81 3.93
N LEU A 178 12.24 -4.45 3.80
CA LEU A 178 11.14 -5.10 4.50
C LEU A 178 10.40 -6.05 3.57
N SER A 179 10.21 -7.29 4.01
CA SER A 179 9.43 -8.28 3.28
C SER A 179 8.34 -8.91 4.16
N PRO A 180 7.27 -9.43 3.55
CA PRO A 180 6.17 -10.04 4.31
C PRO A 180 6.64 -11.21 5.15
N TRP A 181 6.18 -11.27 6.40
CA TRP A 181 6.38 -12.42 7.28
C TRP A 181 5.30 -13.46 7.01
N THR A 182 5.69 -14.61 6.48
CA THR A 182 4.77 -15.68 6.07
C THR A 182 4.86 -16.93 6.96
N GLU A 183 5.91 -17.01 7.77
CA GLU A 183 6.14 -18.11 8.70
C GLU A 183 5.31 -17.98 9.97
N THR A 184 5.34 -19.02 10.78
CA THR A 184 4.72 -19.02 12.11
C THR A 184 5.23 -17.85 12.96
N ASP A 185 4.32 -17.15 13.63
CA ASP A 185 4.66 -16.08 14.57
C ASP A 185 5.43 -16.65 15.77
N PHE A 186 6.72 -16.35 15.87
CA PHE A 186 7.59 -16.87 16.94
C PHE A 186 7.16 -16.43 18.34
N ARG A 187 6.30 -15.43 18.46
CA ARG A 187 5.78 -14.92 19.74
C ARG A 187 4.60 -15.73 20.27
N THR A 188 3.83 -16.35 19.41
CA THR A 188 2.57 -17.04 19.73
C THR A 188 2.57 -18.51 19.31
N ASN A 189 3.46 -18.93 18.41
CA ASN A 189 3.49 -20.21 17.71
C ASN A 189 2.21 -20.49 16.89
N GLU A 190 1.52 -19.43 16.45
CA GLU A 190 0.36 -19.50 15.59
C GLU A 190 0.71 -19.07 14.17
N SER A 191 -0.14 -19.44 13.21
CA SER A 191 -0.04 -18.90 11.85
C SER A 191 -0.32 -17.40 11.83
N PRO A 192 0.36 -16.65 10.94
CA PRO A 192 0.20 -15.19 10.87
C PRO A 192 -1.24 -14.80 10.52
N TRP A 193 -1.85 -13.94 11.31
CA TRP A 193 -3.21 -13.44 11.10
C TRP A 193 -3.29 -12.34 10.03
N TRP A 194 -2.13 -11.79 9.60
CA TRP A 194 -2.03 -10.67 8.66
C TRP A 194 -1.79 -11.07 7.19
N LEU A 195 -1.82 -12.36 6.89
CA LEU A 195 -1.73 -12.91 5.53
C LEU A 195 -3.07 -12.84 4.79
#